data_9eaa3ee9f82f1737315860fe6f9f38f6
#
_entry.id   9eaa3ee9f82f1737315860fe6f9f38f6
#
_cell.length_a   1.000
_cell.length_b   1.000
_cell.length_c   1.000
_cell.angle_alpha   90.00
_cell.angle_beta   90.00
_cell.angle_gamma   90.00
#
_symmetry.space_group_name_H-M   'P 1'
#
loop_
_entity.id
_entity.type
_entity.pdbx_description
1 polymer ?
#
loop_
_entity_poly.entity_id
_entity_poly.type
_entity_poly.pdbx_seq_one_letter_code
_entity_poly.pdbx_strand_id
1 'polypeptide(L)'
;FRGLGYGVSDSREVNYPDAITALGAQSVLGIPLPIVVFALVVLLAHVTVTRTPFGRQLLATGEDKQAAARAGVKVGRIQFAVYVISGALVGLASFVAVIQQFSGTVTPAAGKGIEFDAIAAAVLGGTSLFGGRGSVFPGTVVGTLLIQLVNTGLGFVRVDLYLTQMVQAGIILLAVLIDSIRTGRLDKLRRTVITSGRQDADADPGAARTPAPGAGEPVR
;
A
#
# COMPACT_ATOMS: atom_id res chain seq x y z
N PHE A 1 -12.63 -17.94 -2.57
CA PHE A 1 -13.12 -17.58 -3.91
C PHE A 1 -12.47 -18.42 -5.03
N ARG A 2 -11.15 -18.72 -5.00
CA ARG A 2 -10.50 -19.57 -6.02
C ARG A 2 -11.14 -20.97 -6.14
N GLY A 3 -11.44 -21.62 -5.02
CA GLY A 3 -12.12 -22.92 -5.01
C GLY A 3 -13.47 -22.90 -5.72
N LEU A 4 -14.23 -21.79 -5.56
CA LEU A 4 -15.48 -21.59 -6.30
C LEU A 4 -15.21 -21.44 -7.81
N GLY A 5 -14.17 -20.73 -8.21
CA GLY A 5 -13.77 -20.60 -9.61
C GLY A 5 -13.48 -21.98 -10.25
N TYR A 6 -12.69 -22.81 -9.57
CA TYR A 6 -12.42 -24.17 -10.02
C TYR A 6 -13.67 -25.06 -10.07
N GLY A 7 -14.57 -24.92 -9.08
CA GLY A 7 -15.81 -25.69 -9.02
C GLY A 7 -16.81 -25.31 -10.12
N VAL A 8 -16.93 -24.01 -10.42
CA VAL A 8 -17.89 -23.53 -11.43
C VAL A 8 -17.36 -23.75 -12.87
N SER A 9 -16.05 -23.59 -13.09
CA SER A 9 -15.45 -23.79 -14.43
C SER A 9 -15.09 -25.23 -14.74
N ASP A 10 -15.29 -26.17 -13.78
CA ASP A 10 -14.87 -27.58 -13.90
C ASP A 10 -13.39 -27.71 -14.31
N SER A 11 -12.56 -26.77 -13.81
CA SER A 11 -11.13 -26.62 -14.16
C SER A 11 -10.85 -26.39 -15.64
N ARG A 12 -11.86 -26.05 -16.43
CA ARG A 12 -11.73 -25.78 -17.87
C ARG A 12 -11.39 -24.32 -18.14
N GLU A 13 -10.75 -24.09 -19.29
CA GLU A 13 -10.53 -22.76 -19.79
C GLU A 13 -11.85 -22.14 -20.27
N VAL A 14 -12.07 -20.88 -19.94
CA VAL A 14 -13.26 -20.13 -20.34
C VAL A 14 -12.87 -19.21 -21.50
N ASN A 15 -13.55 -19.39 -22.66
CA ASN A 15 -13.35 -18.53 -23.82
C ASN A 15 -14.24 -17.29 -23.74
N TYR A 16 -13.72 -16.14 -24.15
CA TYR A 16 -14.51 -14.91 -24.27
C TYR A 16 -14.93 -14.64 -25.71
N PRO A 17 -15.98 -13.82 -25.87
CA PRO A 17 -16.33 -13.25 -27.17
C PRO A 17 -15.19 -12.39 -27.75
N ASP A 18 -15.02 -12.46 -29.08
CA ASP A 18 -14.00 -11.69 -29.81
C ASP A 18 -14.09 -10.17 -29.54
N ALA A 19 -15.28 -9.67 -29.21
CA ALA A 19 -15.49 -8.27 -28.87
C ALA A 19 -14.65 -7.80 -27.65
N ILE A 20 -14.36 -8.68 -26.69
CA ILE A 20 -13.56 -8.36 -25.52
C ILE A 20 -12.08 -8.31 -25.89
N THR A 21 -11.61 -9.26 -26.69
CA THR A 21 -10.21 -9.29 -27.14
C THR A 21 -9.91 -8.11 -28.08
N ALA A 22 -10.88 -7.68 -28.88
CA ALA A 22 -10.76 -6.49 -29.74
C ALA A 22 -10.55 -5.19 -28.94
N LEU A 23 -11.10 -5.10 -27.72
CA LEU A 23 -10.85 -3.95 -26.82
C LEU A 23 -9.38 -3.87 -26.37
N GLY A 24 -8.74 -5.01 -26.16
CA GLY A 24 -7.32 -5.07 -25.77
C GLY A 24 -6.36 -4.60 -26.85
N ALA A 25 -6.76 -4.76 -28.14
CA ALA A 25 -5.99 -4.31 -29.28
C ALA A 25 -6.17 -2.81 -29.59
N GLN A 26 -7.14 -2.14 -28.94
CA GLN A 26 -7.37 -0.72 -29.16
C GLN A 26 -6.25 0.13 -28.57
N SER A 27 -5.79 1.08 -29.35
CA SER A 27 -4.84 2.11 -28.91
C SER A 27 -5.51 3.48 -28.93
N VAL A 28 -5.36 4.22 -27.83
CA VAL A 28 -5.78 5.62 -27.73
C VAL A 28 -4.56 6.48 -28.02
N LEU A 29 -4.58 7.26 -29.10
CA LEU A 29 -3.43 8.08 -29.55
C LEU A 29 -2.13 7.27 -29.75
N GLY A 30 -2.21 6.00 -30.18
CA GLY A 30 -1.05 5.13 -30.36
C GLY A 30 -0.50 4.49 -29.08
N ILE A 31 -1.14 4.73 -27.92
CA ILE A 31 -0.78 4.13 -26.63
C ILE A 31 -1.77 3.00 -26.33
N PRO A 32 -1.31 1.79 -25.98
CA PRO A 32 -2.20 0.69 -25.57
C PRO A 32 -3.14 1.10 -24.45
N LEU A 33 -4.42 0.75 -24.56
CA LEU A 33 -5.45 1.08 -23.58
C LEU A 33 -5.06 0.74 -22.13
N PRO A 34 -4.43 -0.40 -21.81
CA PRO A 34 -4.00 -0.74 -20.46
C PRO A 34 -3.05 0.28 -19.83
N ILE A 35 -2.14 0.86 -20.62
CA ILE A 35 -1.20 1.89 -20.12
C ILE A 35 -1.94 3.16 -19.75
N VAL A 36 -2.93 3.57 -20.57
CA VAL A 36 -3.76 4.75 -20.29
C VAL A 36 -4.56 4.55 -18.99
N VAL A 37 -5.18 3.38 -18.83
CA VAL A 37 -5.94 3.03 -17.62
C VAL A 37 -5.01 3.03 -16.39
N PHE A 38 -3.84 2.43 -16.49
CA PHE A 38 -2.84 2.42 -15.42
C PHE A 38 -2.42 3.85 -15.02
N ALA A 39 -2.07 4.68 -16.00
CA ALA A 39 -1.68 6.06 -15.73
C ALA A 39 -2.80 6.88 -15.06
N LEU A 40 -4.05 6.70 -15.52
CA LEU A 40 -5.22 7.34 -14.93
C LEU A 40 -5.44 6.91 -13.48
N VAL A 41 -5.35 5.60 -13.19
CA VAL A 41 -5.51 5.05 -11.84
C VAL A 41 -4.42 5.59 -10.91
N VAL A 42 -3.15 5.59 -11.36
CA VAL A 42 -2.02 6.13 -10.59
C VAL A 42 -2.24 7.61 -10.29
N LEU A 43 -2.66 8.40 -11.28
CA LEU A 43 -2.94 9.82 -11.12
C LEU A 43 -4.06 10.06 -10.09
N LEU A 44 -5.19 9.36 -10.24
CA LEU A 44 -6.33 9.47 -9.32
C LEU A 44 -5.95 9.05 -7.90
N ALA A 45 -5.25 7.93 -7.74
CA ALA A 45 -4.79 7.46 -6.45
C ALA A 45 -3.79 8.44 -5.81
N HIS A 46 -2.84 8.96 -6.59
CA HIS A 46 -1.88 9.95 -6.12
C HIS A 46 -2.56 11.24 -5.64
N VAL A 47 -3.47 11.79 -6.43
CA VAL A 47 -4.24 12.98 -6.06
C VAL A 47 -5.10 12.72 -4.82
N THR A 48 -5.78 11.57 -4.75
CA THR A 48 -6.60 11.19 -3.62
C THR A 48 -5.79 11.13 -2.33
N VAL A 49 -4.62 10.51 -2.34
CA VAL A 49 -3.77 10.35 -1.14
C VAL A 49 -3.10 11.67 -0.76
N THR A 50 -2.61 12.45 -1.73
CA THR A 50 -1.78 13.64 -1.45
C THR A 50 -2.59 14.94 -1.30
N ARG A 51 -3.69 15.08 -2.03
CA ARG A 51 -4.42 16.35 -2.13
C ARG A 51 -5.76 16.37 -1.40
N THR A 52 -6.33 15.21 -1.01
CA THR A 52 -7.65 15.17 -0.38
C THR A 52 -7.59 15.04 1.15
N PRO A 53 -8.64 15.50 1.87
CA PRO A 53 -8.78 15.25 3.30
C PRO A 53 -8.82 13.75 3.64
N PHE A 54 -9.37 12.94 2.72
CA PHE A 54 -9.44 11.48 2.85
C PHE A 54 -8.04 10.87 2.97
N GLY A 55 -7.09 11.26 2.12
CA GLY A 55 -5.72 10.76 2.17
C GLY A 55 -5.02 11.09 3.49
N ARG A 56 -5.21 12.32 4.01
CA ARG A 56 -4.66 12.70 5.32
C ARG A 56 -5.25 11.87 6.47
N GLN A 57 -6.56 11.67 6.48
CA GLN A 57 -7.24 10.85 7.48
C GLN A 57 -6.84 9.37 7.36
N LEU A 58 -6.62 8.89 6.14
CA LEU A 58 -6.13 7.54 5.87
C LEU A 58 -4.75 7.30 6.49
N LEU A 59 -3.79 8.19 6.22
CA LEU A 59 -2.43 8.09 6.76
C LEU A 59 -2.42 8.22 8.28
N ALA A 60 -3.18 9.16 8.85
CA ALA A 60 -3.31 9.32 10.30
C ALA A 60 -3.92 8.06 10.96
N THR A 61 -4.95 7.46 10.34
CA THR A 61 -5.55 6.21 10.81
C THR A 61 -4.57 5.03 10.73
N GLY A 62 -3.70 5.03 9.73
CA GLY A 62 -2.67 4.01 9.56
C GLY A 62 -1.55 4.13 10.60
N GLU A 63 -1.20 5.34 11.04
CA GLU A 63 -0.16 5.57 12.04
C GLU A 63 -0.63 5.21 13.46
N ASP A 64 -1.77 5.74 13.88
CA ASP A 64 -2.39 5.38 15.16
C ASP A 64 -3.92 5.55 15.09
N LYS A 65 -4.62 4.41 15.14
CA LYS A 65 -6.09 4.38 15.10
C LYS A 65 -6.73 5.08 16.29
N GLN A 66 -6.14 4.96 17.49
CA GLN A 66 -6.70 5.55 18.71
C GLN A 66 -6.48 7.06 18.75
N ALA A 67 -5.29 7.52 18.35
CA ALA A 67 -5.00 8.95 18.24
C ALA A 67 -5.88 9.62 17.18
N ALA A 68 -6.04 9.00 16.01
CA ALA A 68 -6.94 9.48 14.96
C ALA A 68 -8.39 9.58 15.42
N ALA A 69 -8.90 8.56 16.15
CA ALA A 69 -10.26 8.59 16.70
C ALA A 69 -10.43 9.71 17.73
N ARG A 70 -9.45 9.95 18.62
CA ARG A 70 -9.48 11.06 19.59
C ARG A 70 -9.47 12.43 18.90
N ALA A 71 -8.82 12.53 17.73
CA ALA A 71 -8.83 13.72 16.87
C ALA A 71 -10.14 13.89 16.06
N GLY A 72 -11.16 13.05 16.28
CA GLY A 72 -12.46 13.15 15.63
C GLY A 72 -12.56 12.45 14.28
N VAL A 73 -11.54 11.70 13.84
CA VAL A 73 -11.57 10.93 12.59
C VAL A 73 -12.52 9.74 12.75
N LYS A 74 -13.44 9.58 11.83
CA LYS A 74 -14.37 8.42 11.80
C LYS A 74 -13.65 7.19 11.22
N VAL A 75 -12.77 6.56 12.00
CA VAL A 75 -11.89 5.45 11.59
C VAL A 75 -12.66 4.35 10.85
N GLY A 76 -13.82 3.92 11.33
CA GLY A 76 -14.63 2.88 10.67
C GLY A 76 -15.07 3.26 9.25
N ARG A 77 -15.41 4.52 8.99
CA ARG A 77 -15.75 4.99 7.64
C ARG A 77 -14.55 5.01 6.71
N ILE A 78 -13.40 5.43 7.22
CA ILE A 78 -12.15 5.41 6.44
C ILE A 78 -11.78 3.97 6.07
N GLN A 79 -11.81 3.04 7.03
CA GLN A 79 -11.52 1.64 6.76
C GLN A 79 -12.49 1.04 5.73
N PHE A 80 -13.79 1.27 5.88
CA PHE A 80 -14.79 0.80 4.92
C PHE A 80 -14.52 1.35 3.51
N ALA A 81 -14.26 2.66 3.39
CA ALA A 81 -13.97 3.29 2.11
C ALA A 81 -12.71 2.70 1.45
N VAL A 82 -11.66 2.40 2.23
CA VAL A 82 -10.43 1.76 1.72
C VAL A 82 -10.74 0.39 1.12
N TYR A 83 -11.53 -0.45 1.81
CA TYR A 83 -11.88 -1.77 1.28
C TYR A 83 -12.74 -1.68 0.01
N VAL A 84 -13.67 -0.73 -0.05
CA VAL A 84 -14.49 -0.49 -1.26
C VAL A 84 -13.62 -0.04 -2.43
N ILE A 85 -12.72 0.92 -2.21
CA ILE A 85 -11.79 1.40 -3.25
C ILE A 85 -10.87 0.27 -3.70
N SER A 86 -10.31 -0.48 -2.76
CA SER A 86 -9.44 -1.63 -3.07
C SER A 86 -10.18 -2.67 -3.91
N GLY A 87 -11.42 -3.04 -3.53
CA GLY A 87 -12.23 -3.98 -4.31
C GLY A 87 -12.53 -3.47 -5.73
N ALA A 88 -12.87 -2.18 -5.87
CA ALA A 88 -13.09 -1.57 -7.18
C ALA A 88 -11.83 -1.59 -8.06
N LEU A 89 -10.65 -1.28 -7.48
CA LEU A 89 -9.38 -1.32 -8.19
C LEU A 89 -8.99 -2.75 -8.60
N VAL A 90 -9.24 -3.74 -7.75
CA VAL A 90 -9.03 -5.16 -8.08
C VAL A 90 -9.95 -5.59 -9.22
N GLY A 91 -11.22 -5.19 -9.20
CA GLY A 91 -12.15 -5.45 -10.31
C GLY A 91 -11.67 -4.84 -11.63
N LEU A 92 -11.22 -3.58 -11.59
CA LEU A 92 -10.66 -2.91 -12.76
C LEU A 92 -9.38 -3.60 -13.26
N ALA A 93 -8.48 -3.98 -12.36
CA ALA A 93 -7.25 -4.69 -12.70
C ALA A 93 -7.54 -6.06 -13.33
N SER A 94 -8.52 -6.80 -12.80
CA SER A 94 -8.97 -8.06 -13.37
C SER A 94 -9.54 -7.89 -14.78
N PHE A 95 -10.34 -6.84 -15.00
CA PHE A 95 -10.86 -6.52 -16.30
C PHE A 95 -9.75 -6.21 -17.31
N VAL A 96 -8.78 -5.39 -16.92
CA VAL A 96 -7.60 -5.07 -17.76
C VAL A 96 -6.77 -6.32 -18.04
N ALA A 97 -6.58 -7.20 -17.05
CA ALA A 97 -5.85 -8.45 -17.26
C ALA A 97 -6.54 -9.38 -18.26
N VAL A 98 -7.88 -9.44 -18.22
CA VAL A 98 -8.68 -10.20 -19.20
C VAL A 98 -8.51 -9.66 -20.61
N ILE A 99 -8.57 -8.34 -20.80
CA ILE A 99 -8.41 -7.70 -22.11
C ILE A 99 -7.01 -7.93 -22.70
N GLN A 100 -5.98 -8.03 -21.85
CA GLN A 100 -4.60 -8.28 -22.28
C GLN A 100 -4.33 -9.74 -22.69
N GLN A 101 -5.23 -10.66 -22.36
CA GLN A 101 -5.13 -12.06 -22.76
C GLN A 101 -5.53 -12.23 -24.22
N PHE A 102 -4.59 -12.04 -25.14
CA PHE A 102 -4.80 -12.20 -26.57
C PHE A 102 -5.22 -13.62 -27.00
N SER A 103 -5.05 -14.61 -26.12
CA SER A 103 -5.49 -15.99 -26.37
C SER A 103 -7.01 -16.17 -26.35
N GLY A 104 -7.77 -15.18 -25.88
CA GLY A 104 -9.22 -15.29 -25.72
C GLY A 104 -9.67 -16.28 -24.64
N THR A 105 -8.74 -16.79 -23.83
CA THR A 105 -9.03 -17.79 -22.79
C THR A 105 -8.48 -17.35 -21.43
N VAL A 106 -9.22 -17.68 -20.34
CA VAL A 106 -8.74 -17.55 -18.96
C VAL A 106 -8.79 -18.89 -18.27
N THR A 107 -7.72 -19.19 -17.57
CA THR A 107 -7.66 -20.36 -16.68
C THR A 107 -8.04 -19.96 -15.26
N PRO A 108 -8.63 -20.85 -14.46
CA PRO A 108 -8.90 -20.60 -13.03
C PRO A 108 -7.63 -20.33 -12.21
N ALA A 109 -6.46 -20.70 -12.74
CA ALA A 109 -5.16 -20.41 -12.14
C ALA A 109 -4.64 -18.99 -12.42
N ALA A 110 -5.30 -18.24 -13.31
CA ALA A 110 -4.91 -16.86 -13.63
C ALA A 110 -4.87 -16.00 -12.37
N GLY A 111 -3.84 -15.17 -12.25
CA GLY A 111 -3.64 -14.32 -11.09
C GLY A 111 -3.07 -15.00 -9.85
N LYS A 112 -2.61 -16.26 -9.93
CA LYS A 112 -1.96 -16.93 -8.82
C LYS A 112 -0.62 -16.25 -8.51
N GLY A 113 -0.47 -15.75 -7.26
CA GLY A 113 0.76 -15.09 -6.81
C GLY A 113 0.77 -13.56 -6.97
N ILE A 114 -0.15 -12.98 -7.73
CA ILE A 114 -0.24 -11.51 -7.92
C ILE A 114 -0.38 -10.78 -6.58
N GLU A 115 -1.04 -11.39 -5.59
CA GLU A 115 -1.15 -10.84 -4.24
C GLU A 115 0.23 -10.60 -3.59
N PHE A 116 1.16 -11.52 -3.78
CA PHE A 116 2.52 -11.39 -3.24
C PHE A 116 3.33 -10.33 -3.99
N ASP A 117 3.20 -10.28 -5.31
CA ASP A 117 3.83 -9.25 -6.14
C ASP A 117 3.34 -7.85 -5.78
N ALA A 118 2.03 -7.69 -5.52
CA ALA A 118 1.45 -6.42 -5.12
C ALA A 118 1.98 -5.96 -3.75
N ILE A 119 2.09 -6.87 -2.78
CA ILE A 119 2.67 -6.58 -1.46
C ILE A 119 4.14 -6.19 -1.61
N ALA A 120 4.91 -6.98 -2.35
CA ALA A 120 6.33 -6.72 -2.58
C ALA A 120 6.55 -5.37 -3.28
N ALA A 121 5.75 -5.06 -4.31
CA ALA A 121 5.80 -3.79 -5.02
C ALA A 121 5.50 -2.59 -4.10
N ALA A 122 4.49 -2.71 -3.23
CA ALA A 122 4.14 -1.66 -2.28
C ALA A 122 5.27 -1.42 -1.27
N VAL A 123 5.86 -2.49 -0.71
CA VAL A 123 6.94 -2.40 0.29
C VAL A 123 8.24 -1.89 -0.33
N LEU A 124 8.64 -2.42 -1.50
CA LEU A 124 9.79 -1.91 -2.27
C LEU A 124 9.60 -0.45 -2.65
N GLY A 125 8.36 -0.04 -2.94
CA GLY A 125 7.98 1.34 -3.18
C GLY A 125 8.03 2.24 -1.95
N GLY A 126 8.37 1.70 -0.77
CA GLY A 126 8.51 2.45 0.48
C GLY A 126 7.22 2.63 1.26
N THR A 127 6.17 1.87 0.94
CA THR A 127 4.96 1.81 1.75
C THR A 127 5.20 0.89 2.94
N SER A 128 4.96 1.39 4.17
CA SER A 128 5.14 0.60 5.38
C SER A 128 4.00 -0.41 5.57
N LEU A 129 4.35 -1.65 5.89
CA LEU A 129 3.37 -2.69 6.27
C LEU A 129 2.69 -2.40 7.61
N PHE A 130 3.36 -1.64 8.48
CA PHE A 130 2.82 -1.25 9.79
C PHE A 130 1.88 -0.05 9.72
N GLY A 131 1.74 0.57 8.53
CA GLY A 131 0.81 1.67 8.27
C GLY A 131 1.42 3.06 8.41
N GLY A 132 0.60 4.07 8.20
CA GLY A 132 0.93 5.49 8.38
C GLY A 132 1.82 6.13 7.32
N ARG A 133 2.57 5.34 6.55
CA ARG A 133 3.55 5.82 5.58
C ARG A 133 3.43 5.10 4.26
N GLY A 134 3.47 5.87 3.17
CA GLY A 134 3.47 5.35 1.82
C GLY A 134 3.29 6.46 0.81
N SER A 135 3.77 6.22 -0.41
CA SER A 135 3.54 7.11 -1.54
C SER A 135 3.12 6.30 -2.77
N VAL A 136 2.09 6.78 -3.44
CA VAL A 136 1.63 6.16 -4.69
C VAL A 136 2.66 6.46 -5.79
N PHE A 137 2.96 7.74 -6.01
CA PHE A 137 3.96 8.19 -6.96
C PHE A 137 5.02 9.03 -6.22
N PRO A 138 6.32 8.77 -6.45
CA PRO A 138 6.91 7.74 -7.31
C PRO A 138 6.97 6.33 -6.67
N GLY A 139 6.75 6.18 -5.37
CA GLY A 139 7.07 4.99 -4.59
C GLY A 139 6.49 3.70 -5.16
N THR A 140 5.18 3.48 -5.04
CA THR A 140 4.53 2.23 -5.46
C THR A 140 4.72 1.96 -6.95
N VAL A 141 4.75 3.01 -7.80
CA VAL A 141 4.99 2.85 -9.24
C VAL A 141 6.37 2.28 -9.52
N VAL A 142 7.41 2.82 -8.87
CA VAL A 142 8.78 2.30 -9.00
C VAL A 142 8.87 0.87 -8.47
N GLY A 143 8.25 0.58 -7.33
CA GLY A 143 8.19 -0.78 -6.78
C GLY A 143 7.54 -1.77 -7.74
N THR A 144 6.43 -1.40 -8.38
CA THR A 144 5.74 -2.23 -9.38
C THR A 144 6.63 -2.48 -10.61
N LEU A 145 7.32 -1.45 -11.11
CA LEU A 145 8.24 -1.59 -12.24
C LEU A 145 9.42 -2.51 -11.89
N LEU A 146 9.97 -2.42 -10.68
CA LEU A 146 11.04 -3.29 -10.23
C LEU A 146 10.60 -4.77 -10.18
N ILE A 147 9.44 -5.05 -9.57
CA ILE A 147 8.92 -6.43 -9.53
C ILE A 147 8.66 -6.95 -10.94
N GLN A 148 8.07 -6.14 -11.81
CA GLN A 148 7.82 -6.53 -13.20
C GLN A 148 9.11 -6.78 -13.98
N LEU A 149 10.15 -5.97 -13.75
CA LEU A 149 11.48 -6.18 -14.35
C LEU A 149 12.08 -7.52 -13.90
N VAL A 150 11.99 -7.85 -12.62
CA VAL A 150 12.46 -9.14 -12.09
C VAL A 150 11.68 -10.30 -12.70
N ASN A 151 10.34 -10.24 -12.73
CA ASN A 151 9.50 -11.29 -13.30
C ASN A 151 9.80 -11.51 -14.80
N THR A 152 9.96 -10.42 -15.55
CA THR A 152 10.33 -10.49 -16.97
C THR A 152 11.74 -11.06 -17.15
N GLY A 153 12.70 -10.62 -16.34
CA GLY A 153 14.07 -11.12 -16.36
C GLY A 153 14.16 -12.63 -16.09
N LEU A 154 13.45 -13.13 -15.10
CA LEU A 154 13.37 -14.56 -14.80
C LEU A 154 12.77 -15.37 -15.95
N GLY A 155 11.76 -14.80 -16.65
CA GLY A 155 11.19 -15.41 -17.84
C GLY A 155 12.19 -15.58 -19.00
N PHE A 156 13.08 -14.61 -19.20
CA PHE A 156 14.13 -14.71 -20.23
C PHE A 156 15.15 -15.83 -19.94
N VAL A 157 15.49 -16.04 -18.68
CA VAL A 157 16.45 -17.08 -18.26
C VAL A 157 15.84 -18.49 -18.31
N ARG A 158 14.56 -18.63 -18.63
CA ARG A 158 13.80 -19.91 -18.65
C ARG A 158 13.95 -20.67 -17.32
N VAL A 159 13.89 -19.93 -16.23
CA VAL A 159 13.95 -20.50 -14.88
C VAL A 159 12.67 -21.28 -14.61
N ASP A 160 12.77 -22.44 -13.97
CA ASP A 160 11.63 -23.24 -13.57
C ASP A 160 10.65 -22.44 -12.69
N LEU A 161 9.35 -22.71 -12.88
CA LEU A 161 8.26 -22.06 -12.11
C LEU A 161 8.49 -22.13 -10.59
N TYR A 162 9.09 -23.20 -10.10
CA TYR A 162 9.40 -23.36 -8.68
C TYR A 162 10.51 -22.40 -8.23
N LEU A 163 11.55 -22.21 -9.02
CA LEU A 163 12.63 -21.26 -8.72
C LEU A 163 12.13 -19.83 -8.80
N THR A 164 11.23 -19.51 -9.73
CA THR A 164 10.59 -18.19 -9.81
C THR A 164 9.84 -17.86 -8.52
N GLN A 165 9.06 -18.81 -7.98
CA GLN A 165 8.35 -18.61 -6.71
C GLN A 165 9.33 -18.46 -5.52
N MET A 166 10.43 -19.20 -5.50
CA MET A 166 11.47 -19.05 -4.46
C MET A 166 12.13 -17.66 -4.51
N VAL A 167 12.44 -17.17 -5.70
CA VAL A 167 13.02 -15.83 -5.87
C VAL A 167 12.03 -14.74 -5.43
N GLN A 168 10.76 -14.86 -5.82
CA GLN A 168 9.70 -13.94 -5.36
C GLN A 168 9.57 -13.94 -3.84
N ALA A 169 9.51 -15.12 -3.22
CA ALA A 169 9.45 -15.24 -1.76
C ALA A 169 10.68 -14.62 -1.09
N GLY A 170 11.87 -14.80 -1.66
CA GLY A 170 13.11 -14.18 -1.19
C GLY A 170 13.08 -12.66 -1.26
N ILE A 171 12.56 -12.09 -2.35
CA ILE A 171 12.41 -10.63 -2.53
C ILE A 171 11.44 -10.07 -1.49
N ILE A 172 10.31 -10.73 -1.26
CA ILE A 172 9.32 -10.32 -0.27
C ILE A 172 9.94 -10.36 1.13
N LEU A 173 10.61 -11.45 1.48
CA LEU A 173 11.28 -11.60 2.77
C LEU A 173 12.30 -10.47 3.01
N LEU A 174 13.12 -10.18 2.00
CA LEU A 174 14.12 -9.12 2.05
C LEU A 174 13.48 -7.73 2.19
N ALA A 175 12.40 -7.47 1.44
CA ALA A 175 11.66 -6.22 1.52
C ALA A 175 11.04 -6.01 2.91
N VAL A 176 10.40 -7.04 3.49
CA VAL A 176 9.82 -7.01 4.83
C VAL A 176 10.90 -6.83 5.91
N LEU A 177 12.05 -7.50 5.74
CA LEU A 177 13.17 -7.37 6.66
C LEU A 177 13.71 -5.93 6.67
N ILE A 178 13.89 -5.33 5.49
CA ILE A 178 14.33 -3.93 5.36
C ILE A 178 13.32 -2.98 6.01
N ASP A 179 12.02 -3.16 5.78
CA ASP A 179 10.98 -2.32 6.40
C ASP A 179 10.96 -2.48 7.92
N SER A 180 11.07 -3.69 8.43
CA SER A 180 11.16 -3.99 9.87
C SER A 180 12.37 -3.32 10.55
N ILE A 181 13.55 -3.38 9.92
CA ILE A 181 14.75 -2.71 10.43
C ILE A 181 14.59 -1.19 10.42
N ARG A 182 14.01 -0.62 9.37
CA ARG A 182 13.76 0.83 9.26
C ARG A 182 12.79 1.30 10.35
N THR A 183 11.71 0.58 10.56
CA THR A 183 10.68 0.94 11.55
C THR A 183 11.18 0.73 12.97
N GLY A 184 11.85 -0.37 13.27
CA GLY A 184 12.39 -0.66 14.60
C GLY A 184 13.48 0.31 15.07
N ARG A 185 14.27 0.89 14.17
CA ARG A 185 15.25 1.94 14.51
C ARG A 185 14.58 3.26 14.88
N LEU A 186 13.49 3.63 14.22
CA LEU A 186 12.77 4.86 14.50
C LEU A 186 12.06 4.83 15.86
N ASP A 187 11.51 3.69 16.25
CA ASP A 187 10.87 3.53 17.57
C ASP A 187 11.87 3.62 18.72
N LYS A 188 13.08 3.11 18.54
CA LYS A 188 14.14 3.25 19.55
C LYS A 188 14.55 4.72 19.77
N LEU A 189 14.70 5.49 18.69
CA LEU A 189 15.03 6.91 18.78
C LEU A 189 13.91 7.72 19.45
N ARG A 190 12.65 7.41 19.13
CA ARG A 190 11.49 8.08 19.73
C ARG A 190 11.36 7.82 21.23
N ARG A 191 11.65 6.60 21.69
CA ARG A 191 11.65 6.26 23.13
C ARG A 191 12.75 6.98 23.88
N THR A 192 13.94 7.13 23.32
CA THR A 192 15.08 7.79 23.97
C THR A 192 14.79 9.27 24.22
N VAL A 193 14.17 9.97 23.27
CA VAL A 193 13.83 11.40 23.40
C VAL A 193 12.77 11.65 24.49
N ILE A 194 11.79 10.77 24.64
CA ILE A 194 10.74 10.92 25.67
C ILE A 194 11.29 10.63 27.06
N THR A 195 12.23 9.70 27.19
CA THR A 195 12.80 9.33 28.50
C THR A 195 13.77 10.41 29.02
N SER A 196 14.55 11.05 28.14
CA SER A 196 15.44 12.14 28.53
C SER A 196 14.66 13.38 29.01
N GLY A 197 13.60 13.77 28.32
CA GLY A 197 12.77 14.91 28.73
C GLY A 197 12.04 14.71 30.06
N ARG A 198 11.81 13.46 30.50
CA ARG A 198 11.20 13.16 31.78
C ARG A 198 12.23 13.12 32.91
N GLN A 199 13.45 12.70 32.65
CA GLN A 199 14.55 12.74 33.60
C GLN A 199 14.98 14.17 33.93
N ASP A 200 14.99 15.07 32.95
CA ASP A 200 15.33 16.47 33.15
C ASP A 200 14.24 17.21 33.95
N ALA A 201 12.97 16.81 33.81
CA ALA A 201 11.86 17.36 34.62
C ALA A 201 11.85 16.86 36.06
N ASP A 202 12.31 15.65 36.34
CA ASP A 202 12.42 15.08 37.70
C ASP A 202 13.75 15.47 38.37
N ALA A 203 14.75 15.94 37.65
CA ALA A 203 16.06 16.34 38.17
C ALA A 203 16.11 17.78 38.73
N ASP A 204 15.12 18.62 38.47
CA ASP A 204 14.99 19.97 39.03
C ASP A 204 13.74 20.13 39.92
N PRO A 205 13.74 19.62 41.14
CA PRO A 205 12.64 19.83 42.07
C PRO A 205 12.56 21.28 42.61
N GLY A 206 13.49 22.14 42.21
CA GLY A 206 13.55 23.55 42.64
C GLY A 206 12.72 24.52 41.77
N ALA A 207 12.45 24.18 40.53
CA ALA A 207 11.72 25.08 39.60
C ALA A 207 10.23 25.24 39.91
N ALA A 208 9.65 24.37 40.74
CA ALA A 208 8.23 24.43 41.10
C ALA A 208 7.88 25.32 42.29
N ARG A 209 8.85 26.05 42.85
CA ARG A 209 8.66 26.90 44.09
C ARG A 209 9.04 28.35 43.87
N THR A 210 8.61 28.97 42.76
CA THR A 210 8.61 30.42 42.68
C THR A 210 7.22 30.90 43.10
N PRO A 211 7.02 31.51 44.28
CA PRO A 211 5.73 32.08 44.62
C PRO A 211 5.47 33.29 43.73
N ALA A 212 4.25 33.41 43.25
CA ALA A 212 3.80 34.56 42.45
C ALA A 212 4.04 35.84 43.25
N PRO A 213 4.66 36.89 42.68
CA PRO A 213 4.75 38.20 43.31
C PRO A 213 3.39 38.90 43.24
N GLY A 214 2.78 39.14 44.41
CA GLY A 214 1.65 40.07 44.48
C GLY A 214 0.41 39.59 45.22
N ALA A 215 0.53 39.22 46.52
CA ALA A 215 -0.59 39.33 47.45
C ALA A 215 -0.32 40.54 48.31
N GLY A 216 -0.95 41.67 47.95
CA GLY A 216 -0.83 42.95 48.62
C GLY A 216 -1.39 42.92 50.04
N GLU A 217 -0.70 43.68 50.92
CA GLU A 217 -1.10 44.01 52.28
C GLU A 217 -2.45 44.69 52.38
N PRO A 218 -3.25 44.46 53.40
CA PRO A 218 -4.44 45.22 53.67
C PRO A 218 -4.05 46.56 54.28
N VAL A 219 -4.41 47.66 53.60
CA VAL A 219 -4.32 49.02 54.16
C VAL A 219 -5.49 49.22 55.16
N ARG A 220 -5.11 49.76 56.32
CA ARG A 220 -6.06 50.24 57.34
C ARG A 220 -6.92 51.38 56.85
#